data_226c3efab61ecf060305baa422ed6de7
#
_entry.id   226c3efab61ecf060305baa422ed6de7
#
_cell.length_a   1.000
_cell.length_b   1.000
_cell.length_c   1.000
_cell.angle_alpha   90.00
_cell.angle_beta   90.00
_cell.angle_gamma   90.00
#
_symmetry.space_group_name_H-M   'P 1'
#
loop_
_entity.id
_entity.type
_entity.pdbx_description
1 polymer ?
#
loop_
_entity_poly.entity_id
_entity_poly.type
_entity_poly.pdbx_seq_one_letter_code
_entity_poly.pdbx_strand_id
1 'polypeptide(L)'
;LYPGRAAISSTLDVLITLLEMGKNGYEQLLNEREENFEKLKASLEKTASKFGERVLYTPNNPISLGVTLTSSRNDLVSKFGSMLFTRRVSGCRAVPMQEFKKIGNVELNGFGASYSEYPTAYFTAAAAIGLTSVEIDSFETQLEKTFKDFVKL
;
A
#
# COMPACT_ATOMS: atom_id res chain seq x y z
N LEU A 1 17.84 -14.33 22.10
CA LEU A 1 18.95 -13.41 22.37
C LEU A 1 19.43 -12.82 21.05
N TYR A 2 19.48 -11.49 20.96
CA TYR A 2 20.03 -10.79 19.78
C TYR A 2 21.56 -10.81 19.85
N PRO A 3 22.26 -11.44 18.90
CA PRO A 3 23.71 -11.65 19.00
C PRO A 3 24.51 -10.50 18.41
N GLY A 4 24.21 -9.26 18.75
CA GLY A 4 24.86 -8.09 18.18
C GLY A 4 25.02 -6.95 19.18
N ARG A 5 25.87 -5.99 18.83
CA ARG A 5 25.99 -4.72 19.56
C ARG A 5 24.92 -3.74 19.07
N ALA A 6 24.33 -2.99 19.99
CA ALA A 6 23.48 -1.89 19.62
C ALA A 6 24.32 -0.75 18.98
N ALA A 7 23.89 -0.27 17.82
CA ALA A 7 24.49 0.90 17.18
C ALA A 7 23.70 2.17 17.56
N ILE A 8 24.40 3.21 17.99
CA ILE A 8 23.78 4.50 18.31
C ILE A 8 23.46 5.34 17.06
N SER A 9 24.00 4.96 15.90
CA SER A 9 23.86 5.73 14.65
C SER A 9 22.40 5.99 14.29
N SER A 10 21.55 4.97 14.34
CA SER A 10 20.12 5.12 14.02
C SER A 10 19.40 6.11 14.96
N THR A 11 19.79 6.14 16.24
CA THR A 11 19.24 7.12 17.20
C THR A 11 19.71 8.53 16.89
N LEU A 12 20.98 8.69 16.50
CA LEU A 12 21.53 9.99 16.10
C LEU A 12 20.91 10.48 14.79
N ASP A 13 20.69 9.60 13.83
CA ASP A 13 20.05 9.96 12.55
C ASP A 13 18.63 10.50 12.79
N VAL A 14 17.84 9.85 13.65
CA VAL A 14 16.52 10.34 14.05
C VAL A 14 16.62 11.68 14.77
N LEU A 15 17.54 11.83 15.72
CA LEU A 15 17.72 13.08 16.46
C LEU A 15 18.09 14.23 15.52
N ILE A 16 19.06 14.03 14.63
CA ILE A 16 19.50 15.04 13.66
C ILE A 16 18.35 15.45 12.75
N THR A 17 17.63 14.47 12.19
CA THR A 17 16.49 14.72 11.31
C THR A 17 15.38 15.53 12.01
N LEU A 18 15.04 15.18 13.25
CA LEU A 18 14.02 15.91 14.01
C LEU A 18 14.48 17.32 14.41
N LEU A 19 15.76 17.51 14.73
CA LEU A 19 16.30 18.82 15.03
C LEU A 19 16.35 19.73 13.80
N GLU A 20 16.73 19.18 12.63
CA GLU A 20 16.77 19.92 11.37
C GLU A 20 15.37 20.35 10.91
N MET A 21 14.43 19.44 10.98
CA MET A 21 13.03 19.65 10.58
C MET A 21 12.31 20.60 11.54
N GLY A 22 12.58 20.46 12.83
CA GLY A 22 11.88 21.14 13.91
C GLY A 22 10.41 20.76 14.01
N LYS A 23 9.72 21.33 15.01
CA LYS A 23 8.29 21.06 15.25
C LYS A 23 7.43 21.48 14.05
N ASN A 24 7.66 22.68 13.54
CA ASN A 24 6.83 23.25 12.47
C ASN A 24 6.97 22.45 11.16
N GLY A 25 8.20 22.04 10.80
CA GLY A 25 8.43 21.22 9.60
C GLY A 25 7.77 19.83 9.72
N TYR A 26 7.79 19.24 10.92
CA TYR A 26 7.12 17.97 11.13
C TYR A 26 5.58 18.09 11.09
N GLU A 27 5.02 19.14 11.72
CA GLU A 27 3.57 19.42 11.65
C GLU A 27 3.12 19.70 10.21
N GLN A 28 3.92 20.42 9.43
CA GLN A 28 3.64 20.65 8.02
C GLN A 28 3.56 19.34 7.23
N LEU A 29 4.53 18.43 7.38
CA LEU A 29 4.51 17.13 6.72
C LEU A 29 3.30 16.28 7.11
N LEU A 30 2.85 16.36 8.37
CA LEU A 30 1.64 15.65 8.80
C LEU A 30 0.38 16.23 8.15
N ASN A 31 0.25 17.55 8.06
CA ASN A 31 -0.88 18.20 7.40
C ASN A 31 -0.91 17.86 5.90
N GLU A 32 0.23 17.97 5.21
CA GLU A 32 0.36 17.57 3.80
C GLU A 32 -0.03 16.11 3.58
N ARG A 33 0.33 15.22 4.51
CA ARG A 33 -0.07 13.81 4.45
C ARG A 33 -1.58 13.64 4.54
N GLU A 34 -2.25 14.41 5.41
CA GLU A 34 -3.71 14.36 5.55
C GLU A 34 -4.43 14.83 4.29
N GLU A 35 -3.99 15.93 3.72
CA GLU A 35 -4.51 16.45 2.44
C GLU A 35 -4.29 15.44 1.30
N ASN A 36 -3.10 14.85 1.22
CA ASN A 36 -2.75 13.85 0.23
C ASN A 36 -3.49 12.52 0.44
N PHE A 37 -3.90 12.18 1.67
CA PHE A 37 -4.73 11.01 1.93
C PHE A 37 -6.11 11.16 1.27
N GLU A 38 -6.75 12.32 1.41
CA GLU A 38 -8.05 12.56 0.76
C GLU A 38 -7.92 12.59 -0.77
N LYS A 39 -6.86 13.18 -1.32
CA LYS A 39 -6.58 13.14 -2.75
C LYS A 39 -6.35 11.71 -3.25
N LEU A 40 -5.55 10.91 -2.53
CA LEU A 40 -5.31 9.52 -2.87
C LEU A 40 -6.60 8.70 -2.84
N LYS A 41 -7.44 8.91 -1.82
CA LYS A 41 -8.74 8.24 -1.69
C LYS A 41 -9.64 8.54 -2.88
N ALA A 42 -9.80 9.81 -3.24
CA ALA A 42 -10.61 10.23 -4.39
C ALA A 42 -10.08 9.63 -5.71
N SER A 43 -8.77 9.61 -5.89
CA SER A 43 -8.10 8.99 -7.04
C SER A 43 -8.36 7.49 -7.12
N LEU A 44 -8.28 6.78 -5.99
CA LEU A 44 -8.57 5.35 -5.91
C LEU A 44 -10.04 5.04 -6.17
N GLU A 45 -10.97 5.79 -5.58
CA GLU A 45 -12.42 5.64 -5.80
C GLU A 45 -12.78 5.84 -7.28
N LYS A 46 -12.26 6.91 -7.89
CA LYS A 46 -12.43 7.22 -9.31
C LYS A 46 -11.89 6.12 -10.22
N THR A 47 -10.70 5.61 -9.92
CA THR A 47 -10.07 4.57 -10.74
C THR A 47 -10.73 3.22 -10.54
N ALA A 48 -10.97 2.80 -9.30
CA ALA A 48 -11.59 1.53 -8.98
C ALA A 48 -12.98 1.38 -9.61
N SER A 49 -13.80 2.42 -9.55
CA SER A 49 -15.16 2.40 -10.10
C SER A 49 -15.21 2.15 -11.62
N LYS A 50 -14.19 2.58 -12.37
CA LYS A 50 -14.07 2.31 -13.81
C LYS A 50 -13.95 0.81 -14.14
N PHE A 51 -13.47 0.03 -13.19
CA PHE A 51 -13.20 -1.41 -13.35
C PHE A 51 -14.12 -2.30 -12.51
N GLY A 52 -15.20 -1.72 -11.93
CA GLY A 52 -16.14 -2.45 -11.09
C GLY A 52 -15.60 -2.80 -9.70
N GLU A 53 -14.50 -2.19 -9.30
CA GLU A 53 -13.88 -2.36 -7.99
C GLU A 53 -14.27 -1.20 -7.05
N ARG A 54 -13.99 -1.35 -5.77
CA ARG A 54 -14.31 -0.33 -4.76
C ARG A 54 -13.22 -0.18 -3.72
N VAL A 55 -13.14 1.00 -3.13
CA VAL A 55 -12.33 1.25 -1.93
C VAL A 55 -13.04 0.63 -0.73
N LEU A 56 -12.28 -0.08 0.10
CA LEU A 56 -12.79 -0.68 1.33
C LEU A 56 -13.01 0.39 2.40
N TYR A 57 -14.08 0.22 3.16
CA TYR A 57 -14.39 1.12 4.27
C TYR A 57 -13.48 0.83 5.47
N THR A 58 -12.58 1.76 5.78
CA THR A 58 -11.60 1.64 6.88
C THR A 58 -11.56 2.92 7.71
N PRO A 59 -12.62 3.23 8.50
CA PRO A 59 -12.79 4.53 9.17
C PRO A 59 -11.71 4.83 10.21
N ASN A 60 -11.09 3.81 10.77
CA ASN A 60 -10.06 3.94 11.81
C ASN A 60 -8.63 3.90 11.25
N ASN A 61 -8.45 3.93 9.92
CA ASN A 61 -7.15 3.95 9.30
C ASN A 61 -6.97 5.22 8.45
N PRO A 62 -6.32 6.25 8.98
CA PRO A 62 -6.11 7.51 8.28
C PRO A 62 -4.87 7.51 7.38
N ILE A 63 -4.21 6.36 7.20
CA ILE A 63 -2.93 6.27 6.50
C ILE A 63 -3.03 5.46 5.22
N SER A 64 -3.72 4.32 5.26
CA SER A 64 -3.77 3.38 4.14
C SER A 64 -5.19 3.00 3.75
N LEU A 65 -5.36 2.72 2.47
CA LEU A 65 -6.62 2.35 1.84
C LEU A 65 -6.47 0.99 1.17
N GLY A 66 -7.52 0.18 1.22
CA GLY A 66 -7.62 -1.07 0.47
C GLY A 66 -8.56 -0.89 -0.72
N VAL A 67 -8.23 -1.50 -1.85
CA VAL A 67 -9.09 -1.54 -3.04
C VAL A 67 -9.31 -2.99 -3.43
N THR A 68 -10.53 -3.37 -3.66
CA THR A 68 -10.90 -4.73 -4.05
C THR A 68 -10.30 -5.14 -5.40
N LEU A 69 -10.10 -6.44 -5.58
CA LEU A 69 -9.72 -7.08 -6.84
C LEU A 69 -10.66 -8.28 -7.08
N THR A 70 -11.97 -7.97 -7.19
CA THR A 70 -13.04 -8.99 -7.27
C THR A 70 -13.13 -9.67 -8.63
N SER A 71 -12.77 -8.95 -9.68
CA SER A 71 -12.84 -9.43 -11.07
C SER A 71 -11.69 -10.36 -11.44
N SER A 72 -10.70 -10.53 -10.55
CA SER A 72 -9.50 -11.30 -10.85
C SER A 72 -9.53 -12.70 -10.27
N ARG A 73 -8.92 -13.63 -11.01
CA ARG A 73 -8.61 -14.96 -10.48
C ARG A 73 -7.58 -14.83 -9.35
N ASN A 74 -7.80 -15.56 -8.27
CA ASN A 74 -6.95 -15.45 -7.06
C ASN A 74 -5.46 -15.75 -7.33
N ASP A 75 -5.17 -16.66 -8.27
CA ASP A 75 -3.80 -17.00 -8.68
C ASP A 75 -3.09 -15.88 -9.45
N LEU A 76 -3.83 -14.91 -9.99
CA LEU A 76 -3.29 -13.75 -10.70
C LEU A 76 -3.11 -12.50 -9.83
N VAL A 77 -3.67 -12.48 -8.62
CA VAL A 77 -3.66 -11.28 -7.75
C VAL A 77 -2.23 -10.78 -7.47
N SER A 78 -1.29 -11.68 -7.20
CA SER A 78 0.12 -11.32 -7.00
C SER A 78 0.74 -10.65 -8.23
N LYS A 79 0.25 -10.97 -9.43
CA LYS A 79 0.69 -10.36 -10.69
C LYS A 79 0.34 -8.88 -10.77
N PHE A 80 -0.80 -8.48 -10.18
CA PHE A 80 -1.20 -7.08 -10.12
C PHE A 80 -0.13 -6.21 -9.43
N GLY A 81 0.38 -6.67 -8.28
CA GLY A 81 1.48 -6.00 -7.58
C GLY A 81 2.76 -5.93 -8.41
N SER A 82 3.11 -7.02 -9.12
CA SER A 82 4.27 -7.04 -10.01
C SER A 82 4.12 -6.08 -11.19
N MET A 83 2.91 -5.96 -11.75
CA MET A 83 2.61 -5.03 -12.84
C MET A 83 2.70 -3.56 -12.40
N LEU A 84 2.28 -3.25 -11.16
CA LEU A 84 2.49 -1.92 -10.56
C LEU A 84 3.98 -1.64 -10.38
N PHE A 85 4.73 -2.59 -9.86
CA PHE A 85 6.17 -2.44 -9.64
C PHE A 85 6.93 -2.20 -10.95
N THR A 86 6.62 -2.92 -12.04
CA THR A 86 7.23 -2.69 -13.35
C THR A 86 6.91 -1.31 -13.93
N ARG A 87 5.84 -0.66 -13.46
CA ARG A 87 5.44 0.71 -13.79
C ARG A 87 6.00 1.75 -12.81
N ARG A 88 7.00 1.36 -12.01
CA ARG A 88 7.65 2.21 -10.99
C ARG A 88 6.71 2.65 -9.87
N VAL A 89 5.65 1.89 -9.61
CA VAL A 89 4.80 2.06 -8.44
C VAL A 89 5.24 1.03 -7.40
N SER A 90 5.88 1.50 -6.35
CA SER A 90 6.28 0.70 -5.18
C SER A 90 5.38 1.00 -3.99
N GLY A 91 5.37 0.11 -2.99
CA GLY A 91 4.61 0.32 -1.76
C GLY A 91 3.18 -0.23 -1.78
N CYS A 92 2.63 -0.54 -2.95
CA CYS A 92 1.36 -1.25 -3.05
C CYS A 92 1.55 -2.74 -2.79
N ARG A 93 0.66 -3.32 -2.00
CA ARG A 93 0.66 -4.76 -1.73
C ARG A 93 -0.63 -5.38 -2.23
N ALA A 94 -0.54 -6.34 -3.13
CA ALA A 94 -1.67 -7.18 -3.53
C ALA A 94 -1.78 -8.39 -2.58
N VAL A 95 -2.99 -8.62 -2.07
CA VAL A 95 -3.30 -9.67 -1.08
C VAL A 95 -4.34 -10.61 -1.70
N PRO A 96 -3.93 -11.83 -2.09
CA PRO A 96 -4.86 -12.86 -2.57
C PRO A 96 -5.70 -13.41 -1.41
N MET A 97 -6.83 -14.01 -1.75
CA MET A 97 -7.67 -14.70 -0.77
C MET A 97 -7.03 -16.04 -0.38
N GLN A 98 -7.09 -16.38 0.91
CA GLN A 98 -6.82 -17.73 1.44
C GLN A 98 -5.52 -18.36 0.89
N GLU A 99 -4.45 -17.57 0.80
CA GLU A 99 -3.19 -18.11 0.34
C GLU A 99 -2.62 -19.09 1.38
N PHE A 100 -2.39 -20.31 0.95
CA PHE A 100 -1.73 -21.34 1.75
C PHE A 100 -0.27 -21.44 1.35
N LYS A 101 0.62 -21.45 2.33
CA LYS A 101 2.04 -21.68 2.09
C LYS A 101 2.62 -22.65 3.11
N LYS A 102 3.40 -23.61 2.61
CA LYS A 102 4.18 -24.52 3.44
C LYS A 102 5.64 -24.16 3.38
N ILE A 103 6.24 -23.90 4.54
CA ILE A 103 7.68 -23.62 4.66
C ILE A 103 8.27 -24.66 5.62
N GLY A 104 9.04 -25.60 5.07
CA GLY A 104 9.50 -26.76 5.83
C GLY A 104 8.32 -27.59 6.34
N ASN A 105 8.20 -27.75 7.66
CA ASN A 105 7.11 -28.47 8.32
C ASN A 105 6.01 -27.55 8.86
N VAL A 106 6.08 -26.24 8.60
CA VAL A 106 5.11 -25.26 9.09
C VAL A 106 4.13 -24.93 7.96
N GLU A 107 2.85 -25.06 8.27
CA GLU A 107 1.74 -24.70 7.38
C GLU A 107 1.19 -23.33 7.79
N LEU A 108 1.12 -22.40 6.83
CA LEU A 108 0.71 -21.02 7.02
C LEU A 108 -0.57 -20.77 6.19
N ASN A 109 -1.70 -20.70 6.87
CA ASN A 109 -2.97 -20.31 6.27
C ASN A 109 -3.07 -18.78 6.24
N GLY A 110 -3.56 -18.21 5.14
CA GLY A 110 -3.65 -16.76 4.96
C GLY A 110 -2.27 -16.11 4.87
N PHE A 111 -1.28 -16.80 4.28
CA PHE A 111 0.08 -16.27 4.17
C PHE A 111 0.10 -14.89 3.52
N GLY A 112 0.73 -13.95 4.23
CA GLY A 112 0.82 -12.59 3.73
C GLY A 112 -0.39 -11.70 4.03
N ALA A 113 -1.47 -12.24 4.61
CA ALA A 113 -2.63 -11.49 5.08
C ALA A 113 -2.61 -11.31 6.60
N SER A 114 -3.26 -10.27 7.11
CA SER A 114 -3.43 -10.05 8.56
C SER A 114 -4.59 -10.85 9.15
N TYR A 115 -5.44 -11.40 8.28
CA TYR A 115 -6.61 -12.21 8.63
C TYR A 115 -6.72 -13.36 7.64
N SER A 116 -7.12 -14.55 8.09
CA SER A 116 -7.12 -15.77 7.27
C SER A 116 -8.31 -15.85 6.29
N GLU A 117 -9.40 -15.13 6.57
CA GLU A 117 -10.67 -15.24 5.85
C GLU A 117 -11.13 -13.91 5.27
N TYR A 118 -10.42 -13.40 4.25
CA TYR A 118 -10.89 -12.24 3.50
C TYR A 118 -11.97 -12.64 2.50
N PRO A 119 -13.07 -11.85 2.40
CA PRO A 119 -14.14 -12.13 1.45
C PRO A 119 -13.77 -11.82 -0.01
N THR A 120 -12.71 -11.09 -0.24
CA THR A 120 -12.22 -10.70 -1.56
C THR A 120 -10.72 -10.42 -1.54
N ALA A 121 -10.05 -10.67 -2.65
CA ALA A 121 -8.70 -10.17 -2.87
C ALA A 121 -8.71 -8.63 -2.92
N TYR A 122 -7.59 -8.01 -2.55
CA TYR A 122 -7.46 -6.56 -2.55
C TYR A 122 -5.99 -6.15 -2.71
N PHE A 123 -5.75 -4.89 -3.03
CA PHE A 123 -4.43 -4.28 -2.87
C PHE A 123 -4.52 -3.07 -1.94
N THR A 124 -3.38 -2.71 -1.35
CA THR A 124 -3.28 -1.56 -0.45
C THR A 124 -2.45 -0.46 -1.07
N ALA A 125 -2.82 0.79 -0.79
CA ALA A 125 -2.03 1.98 -1.06
C ALA A 125 -2.05 2.88 0.18
N ALA A 126 -0.97 3.61 0.43
CA ALA A 126 -0.84 4.44 1.62
C ALA A 126 -0.37 5.85 1.29
N ALA A 127 -0.93 6.84 2.00
CA ALA A 127 -0.43 8.19 2.01
C ALA A 127 0.70 8.30 3.05
N ALA A 128 1.92 8.02 2.63
CA ALA A 128 3.09 8.16 3.48
C ALA A 128 3.47 9.62 3.70
N ILE A 129 4.16 9.92 4.79
CA ILE A 129 4.80 11.22 5.00
C ILE A 129 5.79 11.47 3.85
N GLY A 130 5.71 12.65 3.23
CA GLY A 130 6.52 13.03 2.10
C GLY A 130 5.96 12.64 0.72
N LEU A 131 4.83 11.91 0.66
CA LEU A 131 4.13 11.69 -0.60
C LEU A 131 3.61 13.02 -1.15
N THR A 132 3.89 13.29 -2.41
CA THR A 132 3.48 14.53 -3.08
C THR A 132 2.22 14.35 -3.92
N SER A 133 1.51 15.45 -4.15
CA SER A 133 0.34 15.50 -5.03
C SER A 133 0.66 15.04 -6.46
N VAL A 134 1.84 15.35 -6.97
CA VAL A 134 2.31 14.95 -8.31
C VAL A 134 2.52 13.43 -8.40
N GLU A 135 3.02 12.82 -7.34
CA GLU A 135 3.19 11.36 -7.27
C GLU A 135 1.84 10.65 -7.25
N ILE A 136 0.81 11.22 -6.60
CA ILE A 136 -0.56 10.69 -6.63
C ILE A 136 -1.12 10.72 -8.05
N ASP A 137 -0.93 11.80 -8.80
CA ASP A 137 -1.41 11.92 -10.19
C ASP A 137 -0.68 10.92 -11.11
N SER A 138 0.61 10.74 -10.90
CA SER A 138 1.40 9.70 -11.58
C SER A 138 0.91 8.30 -11.23
N PHE A 139 0.68 8.04 -9.95
CA PHE A 139 0.14 6.77 -9.46
C PHE A 139 -1.22 6.45 -10.07
N GLU A 140 -2.17 7.40 -10.11
CA GLU A 140 -3.48 7.22 -10.75
C GLU A 140 -3.32 6.75 -12.20
N THR A 141 -2.44 7.42 -12.95
CA THR A 141 -2.16 7.09 -14.34
C THR A 141 -1.62 5.65 -14.51
N GLN A 142 -0.68 5.24 -13.68
CA GLN A 142 -0.10 3.90 -13.75
C GLN A 142 -1.07 2.83 -13.25
N LEU A 143 -1.87 3.15 -12.24
CA LEU A 143 -2.91 2.27 -11.72
C LEU A 143 -3.96 1.97 -12.79
N GLU A 144 -4.45 3.00 -13.49
CA GLU A 144 -5.42 2.82 -14.57
C GLU A 144 -4.86 1.95 -15.71
N LYS A 145 -3.59 2.17 -16.11
CA LYS A 145 -2.92 1.31 -17.09
C LYS A 145 -2.80 -0.13 -16.59
N THR A 146 -2.49 -0.30 -15.30
CA THR A 146 -2.37 -1.63 -14.72
C THR A 146 -3.70 -2.37 -14.73
N PHE A 147 -4.78 -1.74 -14.33
CA PHE A 147 -6.11 -2.35 -14.42
C PHE A 147 -6.50 -2.72 -15.84
N LYS A 148 -6.29 -1.81 -16.81
CA LYS A 148 -6.57 -2.08 -18.25
C LYS A 148 -5.88 -3.32 -18.78
N ASP A 149 -4.64 -3.56 -18.36
CA ASP A 149 -3.88 -4.71 -18.82
C ASP A 149 -4.16 -5.96 -17.99
N PHE A 150 -4.47 -5.78 -16.71
CA PHE A 150 -4.78 -6.88 -15.80
C PHE A 150 -6.12 -7.57 -16.13
N VAL A 151 -7.13 -6.81 -16.51
CA VAL A 151 -8.45 -7.34 -16.91
C VAL A 151 -8.39 -8.20 -18.19
N LYS A 152 -7.30 -8.08 -18.97
CA LYS A 152 -7.11 -8.89 -20.19
C LYS A 152 -6.46 -10.26 -19.91
N LEU A 153 -6.02 -10.52 -18.69
CA LEU A 153 -5.37 -11.77 -18.28
C LEU A 153 -6.40 -12.84 -17.89
#